data_54d671541763d8e525f25133a8c616a3
#
_entry.id   54d671541763d8e525f25133a8c616a3
#
_cell.length_a   1.000
_cell.length_b   1.000
_cell.length_c   1.000
_cell.angle_alpha   90.00
_cell.angle_beta   90.00
_cell.angle_gamma   90.00
#
_symmetry.space_group_name_H-M   'P 1'
#
loop_
_entity.id
_entity.type
_entity.pdbx_description
1 polymer ?
#
loop_
_entity_poly.entity_id
_entity_poly.type
_entity_poly.pdbx_seq_one_letter_code
_entity_poly.pdbx_strand_id
1 'polypeptide(L)'
;MNTMNHKGYIARIEFDERDSIFVGRVLGLHTVISFHGETVAELRSACEAAIEDFLRDCKEHGVRPEKPASGKLMLRVPPEVHGAALVAAQAAGKSLNQWATEVIEEAVHDLPPRFGLRQSGVRHLDA
;
A
#
# COMPACT_ATOMS: atom_id res chain seq x y z
N MET A 1 -2.76 8.63 -8.79
CA MET A 1 -1.39 8.10 -8.59
C MET A 1 -1.14 6.99 -9.60
N ASN A 2 -0.04 7.07 -10.30
CA ASN A 2 0.33 6.02 -11.26
C ASN A 2 1.08 4.92 -10.54
N THR A 3 0.64 3.70 -10.71
CA THR A 3 1.20 2.56 -9.99
C THR A 3 1.50 1.39 -10.92
N MET A 4 2.36 0.53 -10.43
CA MET A 4 2.72 -0.71 -11.08
C MET A 4 2.82 -1.79 -10.01
N ASN A 5 2.41 -3.01 -10.33
CA ASN A 5 2.33 -4.09 -9.36
C ASN A 5 3.16 -5.28 -9.77
N HIS A 6 3.76 -5.96 -8.78
CA HIS A 6 4.41 -7.25 -9.00
C HIS A 6 4.41 -8.01 -7.68
N LYS A 7 3.84 -9.21 -7.68
CA LYS A 7 3.79 -10.10 -6.51
C LYS A 7 3.25 -9.43 -5.25
N GLY A 8 2.25 -8.57 -5.41
CA GLY A 8 1.64 -7.89 -4.28
C GLY A 8 2.32 -6.60 -3.85
N TYR A 9 3.48 -6.31 -4.41
CA TYR A 9 4.18 -5.05 -4.15
C TYR A 9 3.70 -4.00 -5.13
N ILE A 10 3.47 -2.80 -4.64
CA ILE A 10 2.98 -1.69 -5.45
C ILE A 10 4.04 -0.60 -5.49
N ALA A 11 4.36 -0.17 -6.69
CA ALA A 11 5.31 0.91 -6.90
C ALA A 11 4.60 2.14 -7.44
N ARG A 12 5.02 3.30 -6.97
CA ARG A 12 4.57 4.58 -7.51
C ARG A 12 5.49 4.96 -8.66
N ILE A 13 4.91 5.40 -9.76
CA ILE A 13 5.66 5.75 -10.97
C ILE A 13 5.59 7.25 -11.18
N GLU A 14 6.75 7.85 -11.45
CA GLU A 14 6.84 9.27 -11.78
C GLU A 14 7.74 9.45 -12.98
N PHE A 15 7.46 10.50 -13.77
CA PHE A 15 8.29 10.86 -14.89
C PHE A 15 9.34 11.88 -14.42
N ASP A 16 10.61 11.59 -14.72
CA ASP A 16 11.69 12.53 -14.42
C ASP A 16 12.03 13.26 -15.71
N GLU A 17 11.60 14.51 -15.78
CA GLU A 17 11.79 15.31 -16.98
C GLU A 17 13.26 15.60 -17.27
N ARG A 18 14.08 15.74 -16.24
CA ARG A 18 15.50 16.07 -16.41
C ARG A 18 16.25 14.99 -17.16
N ASP A 19 15.96 13.75 -16.83
CA ASP A 19 16.66 12.60 -17.44
C ASP A 19 15.80 11.90 -18.48
N SER A 20 14.55 12.37 -18.69
CA SER A 20 13.61 11.79 -19.64
C SER A 20 13.38 10.30 -19.40
N ILE A 21 13.25 9.93 -18.14
CA ILE A 21 13.00 8.54 -17.75
C ILE A 21 11.82 8.46 -16.80
N PHE A 22 11.25 7.28 -16.69
CA PHE A 22 10.28 6.98 -15.64
C PHE A 22 11.03 6.38 -14.47
N VAL A 23 10.65 6.79 -13.27
CA VAL A 23 11.23 6.28 -12.04
C VAL A 23 10.13 5.66 -11.22
N GLY A 24 10.37 4.46 -10.69
CA GLY A 24 9.44 3.78 -9.81
C GLY A 24 10.03 3.54 -8.44
N ARG A 25 9.18 3.56 -7.44
CA ARG A 25 9.59 3.29 -6.07
C ARG A 25 8.52 2.45 -5.39
N VAL A 26 8.92 1.34 -4.80
CA VAL A 26 7.99 0.46 -4.09
C VAL A 26 7.53 1.16 -2.82
N LEU A 27 6.23 1.12 -2.58
CA LEU A 27 5.60 1.77 -1.44
C LEU A 27 5.36 0.77 -0.30
N GLY A 28 5.26 1.30 0.91
CA GLY A 28 4.86 0.49 2.05
C GLY A 28 5.96 -0.31 2.71
N LEU A 29 7.21 -0.12 2.30
CA LEU A 29 8.35 -0.84 2.87
C LEU A 29 9.32 0.15 3.51
N HIS A 30 10.08 -0.33 4.49
CA HIS A 30 11.20 0.44 5.05
C HIS A 30 12.39 0.39 4.11
N THR A 31 12.61 -0.75 3.46
CA THR A 31 13.67 -0.91 2.47
C THR A 31 13.33 -0.08 1.24
N VAL A 32 14.30 0.66 0.74
CA VAL A 32 14.11 1.47 -0.46
C VAL A 32 14.37 0.60 -1.68
N ILE A 33 13.34 0.41 -2.49
CA ILE A 33 13.44 -0.33 -3.75
C ILE A 33 12.99 0.61 -4.84
N SER A 34 13.92 0.99 -5.73
CA SER A 34 13.61 1.88 -6.84
C SER A 34 14.17 1.31 -8.14
N PHE A 35 13.60 1.77 -9.23
CA PHE A 35 13.97 1.30 -10.57
C PHE A 35 13.60 2.37 -11.57
N HIS A 36 14.08 2.23 -12.79
CA HIS A 36 13.80 3.21 -13.83
C HIS A 36 13.76 2.56 -15.21
N GLY A 37 13.24 3.28 -16.18
CA GLY A 37 13.20 2.84 -17.56
C GLY A 37 12.80 3.99 -18.46
N GLU A 38 13.18 3.90 -19.74
CA GLU A 38 12.86 4.92 -20.72
C GLU A 38 11.52 4.67 -21.40
N THR A 39 11.04 3.43 -21.33
CA THR A 39 9.75 3.05 -21.86
C THR A 39 8.95 2.32 -20.79
N VAL A 40 7.65 2.18 -21.02
CA VAL A 40 6.81 1.44 -20.07
C VAL A 40 7.27 -0.02 -19.99
N ALA A 41 7.64 -0.63 -21.10
CA ALA A 41 8.11 -2.02 -21.11
C ALA A 41 9.40 -2.17 -20.31
N GLU A 42 10.34 -1.26 -20.48
CA GLU A 42 11.58 -1.29 -19.70
C GLU A 42 11.32 -1.07 -18.23
N LEU A 43 10.43 -0.14 -17.91
CA LEU A 43 10.08 0.16 -16.54
C LEU A 43 9.48 -1.06 -15.87
N ARG A 44 8.59 -1.78 -16.56
CA ARG A 44 7.96 -2.99 -16.03
C ARG A 44 9.00 -4.07 -15.77
N SER A 45 9.89 -4.30 -16.73
CA SER A 45 10.97 -5.28 -16.56
C SER A 45 11.87 -4.91 -15.38
N ALA A 46 12.19 -3.63 -15.25
CA ALA A 46 13.02 -3.15 -14.16
C ALA A 46 12.32 -3.32 -12.80
N CYS A 47 11.02 -3.08 -12.76
CA CYS A 47 10.20 -3.27 -11.56
C CYS A 47 10.24 -4.73 -11.12
N GLU A 48 9.98 -5.64 -12.05
CA GLU A 48 9.96 -7.06 -11.74
C GLU A 48 11.33 -7.53 -11.27
N ALA A 49 12.39 -7.10 -11.96
CA ALA A 49 13.75 -7.47 -11.60
C ALA A 49 14.12 -6.96 -10.20
N ALA A 50 13.77 -5.72 -9.88
CA ALA A 50 14.10 -5.13 -8.60
C ALA A 50 13.41 -5.87 -7.45
N ILE A 51 12.15 -6.23 -7.63
CA ILE A 51 11.40 -6.95 -6.61
C ILE A 51 11.90 -8.39 -6.48
N GLU A 52 12.18 -9.05 -7.61
CA GLU A 52 12.72 -10.41 -7.57
C GLU A 52 14.10 -10.44 -6.89
N ASP A 53 14.94 -9.44 -7.15
CA ASP A 53 16.25 -9.34 -6.51
C ASP A 53 16.10 -9.17 -5.00
N PHE A 54 15.17 -8.33 -4.57
CA PHE A 54 14.89 -8.12 -3.15
C PHE A 54 14.45 -9.42 -2.49
N LEU A 55 13.53 -10.16 -3.12
CA LEU A 55 13.04 -11.41 -2.58
C LEU A 55 14.14 -12.48 -2.53
N ARG A 56 14.97 -12.53 -3.55
CA ARG A 56 16.09 -13.46 -3.59
C ARG A 56 17.12 -13.17 -2.50
N ASP A 57 17.44 -11.89 -2.30
CA ASP A 57 18.37 -11.49 -1.25
C ASP A 57 17.85 -11.89 0.12
N CYS A 58 16.57 -11.68 0.37
CA CYS A 58 15.97 -12.08 1.64
C CYS A 58 16.10 -13.58 1.86
N LYS A 59 15.85 -14.36 0.81
CA LYS A 59 15.94 -15.82 0.89
C LYS A 59 17.38 -16.27 1.16
N GLU A 60 18.35 -15.67 0.48
CA GLU A 60 19.75 -16.02 0.63
C GLU A 60 20.27 -15.72 2.03
N HIS A 61 19.77 -14.67 2.66
CA HIS A 61 20.21 -14.28 3.99
C HIS A 61 19.32 -14.86 5.09
N GLY A 62 18.34 -15.69 4.74
CA GLY A 62 17.44 -16.30 5.72
C GLY A 62 16.53 -15.29 6.42
N VAL A 63 16.27 -14.19 5.78
CA VAL A 63 15.44 -13.12 6.33
C VAL A 63 14.08 -13.15 5.65
N ARG A 64 13.02 -12.94 6.42
CA ARG A 64 11.69 -12.82 5.83
C ARG A 64 11.57 -11.51 5.08
N PRO A 65 11.01 -11.51 3.86
CA PRO A 65 10.76 -10.26 3.16
C PRO A 65 9.79 -9.39 3.95
N GLU A 66 10.03 -8.09 3.93
CA GLU A 66 9.08 -7.16 4.53
C GLU A 66 7.74 -7.29 3.84
N LYS A 67 6.70 -7.35 4.64
CA LYS A 67 5.33 -7.29 4.13
C LYS A 67 4.89 -5.84 4.15
N PRO A 68 4.09 -5.42 3.20
CA PRO A 68 3.61 -4.04 3.18
C PRO A 68 2.90 -3.66 4.48
N ALA A 69 2.25 -4.62 5.14
CA ALA A 69 1.52 -4.32 6.36
C ALA A 69 1.32 -5.56 7.21
N SER A 70 1.26 -5.35 8.53
CA SER A 70 1.06 -6.44 9.48
C SER A 70 -0.40 -6.59 9.90
N GLY A 71 -1.22 -5.59 9.64
CA GLY A 71 -2.57 -5.53 10.16
C GLY A 71 -2.68 -4.76 11.47
N LYS A 72 -1.56 -4.33 12.03
CA LYS A 72 -1.56 -3.52 13.25
C LYS A 72 -1.18 -2.11 12.91
N LEU A 73 -2.00 -1.17 13.35
CA LEU A 73 -1.81 0.23 13.01
C LEU A 73 -2.02 1.08 14.25
N MET A 74 -1.03 1.92 14.56
CA MET A 74 -1.15 2.89 15.64
C MET A 74 -1.12 4.27 15.02
N LEU A 75 -2.13 5.07 15.32
CA LEU A 75 -2.25 6.42 14.80
C LEU A 75 -2.19 7.43 15.93
N ARG A 76 -1.50 8.54 15.67
CA ARG A 76 -1.55 9.69 16.55
C ARG A 76 -2.33 10.77 15.82
N VAL A 77 -3.42 11.19 16.44
CA VAL A 77 -4.29 12.21 15.84
C VAL A 77 -4.54 13.29 16.90
N PRO A 78 -4.95 14.48 16.50
CA PRO A 78 -5.32 15.51 17.49
C PRO A 78 -6.42 14.99 18.41
N PRO A 79 -6.41 15.41 19.68
CA PRO A 79 -7.42 14.92 20.64
C PRO A 79 -8.85 15.15 20.20
N GLU A 80 -9.14 16.27 19.54
CA GLU A 80 -10.49 16.54 19.06
C GLU A 80 -10.91 15.59 17.96
N VAL A 81 -9.98 15.12 17.12
CA VAL A 81 -10.26 14.12 16.08
C VAL A 81 -10.52 12.77 16.74
N HIS A 82 -9.71 12.42 17.73
CA HIS A 82 -9.90 11.17 18.49
C HIS A 82 -11.28 11.15 19.14
N GLY A 83 -11.64 12.24 19.82
CA GLY A 83 -12.96 12.34 20.47
C GLY A 83 -14.10 12.24 19.48
N ALA A 84 -13.99 12.93 18.34
CA ALA A 84 -15.02 12.88 17.31
C ALA A 84 -15.16 11.47 16.74
N ALA A 85 -14.05 10.77 16.58
CA ALA A 85 -14.08 9.39 16.08
C ALA A 85 -14.77 8.45 17.07
N LEU A 86 -14.51 8.63 18.38
CA LEU A 86 -15.19 7.84 19.39
C LEU A 86 -16.70 8.05 19.36
N VAL A 87 -17.11 9.31 19.25
CA VAL A 87 -18.54 9.65 19.19
C VAL A 87 -19.18 9.04 17.94
N ALA A 88 -18.50 9.16 16.79
CA ALA A 88 -19.02 8.63 15.54
C ALA A 88 -19.17 7.10 15.59
N ALA A 89 -18.19 6.42 16.17
CA ALA A 89 -18.23 4.97 16.30
C ALA A 89 -19.38 4.54 17.21
N GLN A 90 -19.52 5.18 18.36
CA GLN A 90 -20.58 4.87 19.30
C GLN A 90 -21.95 5.16 18.71
N ALA A 91 -22.09 6.26 17.99
CA ALA A 91 -23.35 6.59 17.33
C ALA A 91 -23.73 5.56 16.28
N ALA A 92 -22.75 4.93 15.65
CA ALA A 92 -22.99 3.87 14.68
C ALA A 92 -23.13 2.48 15.32
N GLY A 93 -23.00 2.38 16.64
CA GLY A 93 -23.08 1.10 17.33
C GLY A 93 -21.89 0.20 17.10
N LYS A 94 -20.72 0.78 16.86
CA LYS A 94 -19.50 0.04 16.54
C LYS A 94 -18.39 0.39 17.51
N SER A 95 -17.40 -0.51 17.61
CA SER A 95 -16.17 -0.18 18.32
C SER A 95 -15.38 0.82 17.49
N LEU A 96 -14.49 1.56 18.15
CA LEU A 96 -13.62 2.50 17.43
C LEU A 96 -12.79 1.76 16.39
N ASN A 97 -12.27 0.59 16.74
CA ASN A 97 -11.47 -0.21 15.81
C ASN A 97 -12.27 -0.61 14.57
N GLN A 98 -13.51 -1.06 14.77
CA GLN A 98 -14.37 -1.46 13.66
C GLN A 98 -14.72 -0.27 12.78
N TRP A 99 -15.10 0.83 13.40
CA TRP A 99 -15.44 2.05 12.67
C TRP A 99 -14.23 2.55 11.86
N ALA A 100 -13.06 2.62 12.49
CA ALA A 100 -11.85 3.09 11.81
C ALA A 100 -11.45 2.17 10.66
N THR A 101 -11.60 0.86 10.84
CA THR A 101 -11.32 -0.11 9.79
C THR A 101 -12.18 0.17 8.57
N GLU A 102 -13.48 0.38 8.78
CA GLU A 102 -14.39 0.65 7.67
C GLU A 102 -14.09 1.96 6.96
N VAL A 103 -13.73 2.99 7.73
CA VAL A 103 -13.35 4.27 7.15
C VAL A 103 -12.10 4.14 6.27
N ILE A 104 -11.11 3.40 6.78
CA ILE A 104 -9.86 3.19 6.03
C ILE A 104 -10.13 2.35 4.78
N GLU A 105 -10.95 1.29 4.90
CA GLU A 105 -11.30 0.48 3.75
C GLU A 105 -11.93 1.32 2.64
N GLU A 106 -12.85 2.20 3.02
CA GLU A 106 -13.50 3.06 2.06
C GLU A 106 -12.50 4.03 1.41
N ALA A 107 -11.59 4.57 2.21
CA ALA A 107 -10.60 5.52 1.71
C ALA A 107 -9.64 4.89 0.70
N VAL A 108 -9.39 3.59 0.81
CA VAL A 108 -8.41 2.91 -0.05
C VAL A 108 -9.03 2.03 -1.12
N HIS A 109 -10.34 2.07 -1.29
CA HIS A 109 -11.02 1.16 -2.21
C HIS A 109 -10.60 1.34 -3.68
N ASP A 110 -10.01 2.49 -4.03
CA ASP A 110 -9.56 2.74 -5.38
C ASP A 110 -8.24 2.03 -5.71
N LEU A 111 -7.58 1.45 -4.72
CA LEU A 111 -6.32 0.76 -4.96
C LEU A 111 -6.58 -0.62 -5.59
N PRO A 112 -5.58 -1.18 -6.29
CA PRO A 112 -5.76 -2.50 -6.91
C PRO A 112 -6.13 -3.57 -5.88
N PRO A 113 -7.07 -4.48 -6.23
CA PRO A 113 -7.53 -5.50 -5.28
C PRO A 113 -6.43 -6.38 -4.70
N ARG A 114 -5.41 -6.67 -5.49
CA ARG A 114 -4.33 -7.55 -5.03
C ARG A 114 -3.43 -6.93 -3.99
N PHE A 115 -3.70 -5.70 -3.60
CA PHE A 115 -3.02 -5.10 -2.47
C PHE A 115 -3.49 -5.72 -1.16
N GLY A 116 -4.33 -6.71 -1.21
CA GLY A 116 -4.81 -7.44 -0.05
C GLY A 116 -6.21 -7.11 0.38
N LEU A 117 -6.87 -6.21 -0.32
CA LEU A 117 -8.23 -5.86 0.00
C LEU A 117 -9.20 -6.82 -0.67
N ARG A 118 -10.27 -7.15 0.03
CA ARG A 118 -11.34 -7.92 -0.54
C ARG A 118 -12.38 -6.97 -1.08
N GLN A 119 -12.73 -7.15 -2.34
CA GLN A 119 -13.70 -6.28 -2.93
C GLN A 119 -15.10 -6.51 -2.41
N SER A 120 -15.40 -7.74 -2.10
CA SER A 120 -16.73 -8.05 -1.64
C SER A 120 -16.91 -7.82 -0.17
N GLY A 121 -15.91 -7.91 0.59
CA GLY A 121 -16.01 -7.78 2.01
C GLY A 121 -16.35 -6.43 2.47
N VAL A 122 -16.37 -5.74 1.57
CA VAL A 122 -16.52 -4.46 1.83
C VAL A 122 -17.88 -4.06 2.04
N ARG A 123 -18.16 -4.22 2.19
CA ARG A 123 -19.07 -3.96 2.04
C ARG A 123 -20.11 -3.93 2.20
N HIS A 124 -19.87 -4.52 2.39
CA HIS A 124 -20.48 -4.61 2.46
C HIS A 124 -21.00 -4.24 2.83
N LEU A 125 -20.96 -4.45 2.93
CA LEU A 125 -21.36 -4.24 3.13
C LEU A 125 -21.99 -3.85 3.33
N ASP A 126 -22.02 -3.73 3.14
CA ASP A 126 -22.64 -3.47 3.13
C ASP A 126 -23.21 -3.31 3.60
N ALA A 127 -23.38 -3.40 3.79
CA ALA A 127 -23.95 -3.52 4.23
C ALA A 127 -24.17 -3.44 4.63
#